data_267571720adf1dc3f7525bb335ede151
#
_entry.id   267571720adf1dc3f7525bb335ede151
#
_cell.length_a   1.000
_cell.length_b   1.000
_cell.length_c   1.000
_cell.angle_alpha   90.00
_cell.angle_beta   90.00
_cell.angle_gamma   90.00
#
_symmetry.space_group_name_H-M   'P 1'
#
loop_
_entity.id
_entity.type
_entity.pdbx_description
1 polymer ?
#
loop_
_entity_poly.entity_id
_entity_poly.type
_entity_poly.pdbx_seq_one_letter_code
_entity_poly.pdbx_strand_id
1 'polypeptide(L)'
;MLGTWKLVAVGAALCVGMASAAAQEVVTPPVKPETGLGEAIDAPLVENPLERTPDPVDPLISGPVPGLEAPAVPYAPYATPDTGMPDLGHEAPVYLVARLSEDGPALTRGLTWRVYADKPAPDGRLDLVATAKGGDADLRLKPGDYLVHTAFGYAGRTSRIHVRGGVTSQTILLNAGGLKLDAQFSGHQPIRTGPVVFDIYESEFNSRGERKLVAGNVKPGEIVRLNADTYHVVNRYGAVNAVVRADIRVEPGKLTEATVYQNAARVTLKLVSQEGGEAIANTRWSVLTPGGDMVVEATGAFPAFVLASGEYQVIARNENKLYSREFAVATGNHGEVEVLTSQLLKQ
;
A
#
# COMPACT_ATOMS: atom_id res chain seq x y z
N MET A 1 51.29 -28.97 64.10
CA MET A 1 49.84 -28.91 64.43
C MET A 1 49.09 -28.36 63.25
N LEU A 2 48.23 -29.21 62.67
CA LEU A 2 47.55 -28.95 61.45
C LEU A 2 46.43 -27.94 61.67
N GLY A 3 46.37 -26.92 60.82
CA GLY A 3 45.24 -25.98 60.71
C GLY A 3 44.60 -26.09 59.33
N THR A 4 43.37 -26.64 59.29
CA THR A 4 42.56 -26.88 58.10
C THR A 4 42.03 -25.60 57.54
N TRP A 5 42.33 -25.29 56.27
CA TRP A 5 41.68 -24.22 55.49
C TRP A 5 40.39 -24.77 54.83
N LYS A 6 39.29 -24.18 55.18
CA LYS A 6 38.03 -24.36 54.44
C LYS A 6 38.02 -23.48 53.20
N LEU A 7 37.96 -24.10 52.03
CA LEU A 7 37.64 -23.43 50.74
C LEU A 7 36.15 -23.09 50.74
N VAL A 8 35.84 -21.82 50.64
CA VAL A 8 34.48 -21.34 50.29
C VAL A 8 34.48 -21.08 48.79
N ALA A 9 33.80 -21.94 48.04
CA ALA A 9 33.54 -21.71 46.62
C ALA A 9 32.40 -20.71 46.47
N VAL A 10 32.70 -19.52 45.96
CA VAL A 10 31.70 -18.53 45.53
C VAL A 10 31.34 -18.87 44.10
N GLY A 11 30.18 -19.45 43.91
CA GLY A 11 29.58 -19.69 42.59
C GLY A 11 29.11 -18.37 41.99
N ALA A 12 29.79 -17.88 40.97
CA ALA A 12 29.32 -16.78 40.15
C ALA A 12 28.23 -17.33 39.19
N ALA A 13 26.97 -17.08 39.51
CA ALA A 13 25.87 -17.29 38.58
C ALA A 13 25.92 -16.20 37.52
N LEU A 14 26.31 -16.59 36.30
CA LEU A 14 26.18 -15.77 35.09
C LEU A 14 24.70 -15.71 34.73
N CYS A 15 24.00 -14.64 35.10
CA CYS A 15 22.69 -14.31 34.51
C CYS A 15 22.95 -13.76 33.11
N VAL A 16 22.82 -14.64 32.10
CA VAL A 16 22.64 -14.22 30.72
C VAL A 16 21.23 -13.64 30.59
N GLY A 17 21.14 -12.33 30.68
CA GLY A 17 19.92 -11.60 30.37
C GLY A 17 19.67 -11.67 28.86
N MET A 18 18.85 -12.61 28.42
CA MET A 18 18.23 -12.54 27.10
C MET A 18 17.28 -11.35 27.10
N ALA A 19 17.68 -10.27 26.42
CA ALA A 19 16.79 -9.19 26.05
C ALA A 19 15.75 -9.78 25.08
N SER A 20 14.59 -10.14 25.58
CA SER A 20 13.43 -10.49 24.78
C SER A 20 12.97 -9.22 24.07
N ALA A 21 13.25 -9.13 22.78
CA ALA A 21 12.60 -8.15 21.92
C ALA A 21 11.11 -8.51 21.92
N ALA A 22 10.30 -7.73 22.64
CA ALA A 22 8.84 -7.85 22.60
C ALA A 22 8.39 -7.54 21.17
N ALA A 23 8.04 -8.56 20.43
CA ALA A 23 7.30 -8.41 19.18
C ALA A 23 5.98 -7.71 19.53
N GLN A 24 5.80 -6.49 19.05
CA GLN A 24 4.51 -5.80 19.20
C GLN A 24 3.46 -6.54 18.37
N GLU A 25 2.49 -7.06 19.06
CA GLU A 25 1.35 -7.76 18.51
C GLU A 25 0.52 -6.79 17.65
N VAL A 26 0.42 -7.07 16.36
CA VAL A 26 -0.50 -6.36 15.46
C VAL A 26 -1.90 -6.84 15.79
N VAL A 27 -2.63 -6.06 16.56
CA VAL A 27 -4.04 -6.33 16.82
C VAL A 27 -4.83 -5.97 15.56
N THR A 28 -5.17 -6.98 14.77
CA THR A 28 -6.22 -6.86 13.75
C THR A 28 -7.55 -6.68 14.47
N PRO A 29 -8.34 -5.63 14.16
CA PRO A 29 -9.66 -5.47 14.77
C PRO A 29 -10.55 -6.66 14.39
N PRO A 30 -11.40 -7.15 15.32
CA PRO A 30 -12.34 -8.23 15.03
C PRO A 30 -13.30 -7.78 13.92
N VAL A 31 -13.52 -8.67 12.97
CA VAL A 31 -14.57 -8.53 11.94
C VAL A 31 -15.89 -8.27 12.67
N LYS A 32 -16.50 -7.12 12.41
CA LYS A 32 -17.82 -6.78 12.94
C LYS A 32 -18.81 -7.84 12.46
N PRO A 33 -19.58 -8.51 13.35
CA PRO A 33 -20.66 -9.37 12.91
C PRO A 33 -21.71 -8.50 12.20
N GLU A 34 -22.18 -8.97 11.07
CA GLU A 34 -23.32 -8.39 10.37
C GLU A 34 -24.51 -8.35 11.32
N THR A 35 -24.85 -7.16 11.80
CA THR A 35 -26.08 -6.92 12.52
C THR A 35 -27.22 -6.92 11.51
N GLY A 36 -28.13 -7.85 11.72
CA GLY A 36 -29.34 -8.05 10.92
C GLY A 36 -30.18 -6.80 10.79
N LEU A 37 -30.90 -6.83 9.70
CA LEU A 37 -32.13 -6.12 9.35
C LEU A 37 -32.73 -5.26 10.46
N GLY A 38 -32.46 -3.98 10.42
CA GLY A 38 -33.22 -2.96 11.14
C GLY A 38 -34.37 -2.48 10.28
N GLU A 39 -35.52 -2.46 10.87
CA GLU A 39 -36.83 -1.95 10.53
C GLU A 39 -36.93 -1.01 9.30
N ALA A 40 -37.87 -1.40 8.43
CA ALA A 40 -38.36 -0.61 7.32
C ALA A 40 -38.97 0.70 7.84
N ILE A 41 -38.41 1.83 7.45
CA ILE A 41 -39.05 3.13 7.54
C ILE A 41 -40.02 3.24 6.37
N ASP A 42 -41.28 3.33 6.70
CA ASP A 42 -42.39 3.57 5.79
C ASP A 42 -42.20 4.96 5.13
N ALA A 43 -41.71 4.98 3.88
CA ALA A 43 -41.68 6.16 3.03
C ALA A 43 -42.76 5.97 1.94
N PRO A 44 -43.55 6.99 1.62
CA PRO A 44 -44.62 6.83 0.63
C PRO A 44 -44.05 6.54 -0.76
N LEU A 45 -44.62 5.52 -1.39
CA LEU A 45 -44.35 5.11 -2.76
C LEU A 45 -44.58 6.29 -3.72
N VAL A 46 -43.49 6.81 -4.26
CA VAL A 46 -43.58 7.65 -5.48
C VAL A 46 -43.75 6.69 -6.65
N GLU A 47 -44.93 6.73 -7.27
CA GLU A 47 -45.22 5.99 -8.48
C GLU A 47 -44.22 6.34 -9.56
N ASN A 48 -43.56 5.31 -10.05
CA ASN A 48 -42.61 5.41 -11.16
C ASN A 48 -43.42 5.43 -12.50
N PRO A 49 -43.34 6.51 -13.32
CA PRO A 49 -44.18 6.65 -14.50
C PRO A 49 -43.78 5.75 -15.72
N LEU A 50 -42.94 4.77 -15.53
CA LEU A 50 -42.41 3.91 -16.62
C LEU A 50 -42.86 2.45 -16.61
N GLU A 51 -43.77 2.06 -15.74
CA GLU A 51 -44.49 0.77 -15.89
C GLU A 51 -45.77 0.92 -16.67
N ARG A 52 -45.68 1.25 -17.96
CA ARG A 52 -46.71 0.92 -18.91
C ARG A 52 -46.38 -0.47 -19.48
N THR A 53 -47.09 -1.48 -19.01
CA THR A 53 -47.22 -2.75 -19.75
C THR A 53 -47.77 -2.45 -21.12
N PRO A 54 -47.13 -2.87 -22.21
CA PRO A 54 -47.75 -2.76 -23.55
C PRO A 54 -48.96 -3.66 -23.57
N ASP A 55 -50.06 -3.12 -24.06
CA ASP A 55 -51.29 -3.86 -24.35
C ASP A 55 -50.99 -5.06 -25.24
N PRO A 56 -51.68 -6.22 -25.06
CA PRO A 56 -51.47 -7.37 -25.89
C PRO A 56 -51.90 -7.02 -27.32
N VAL A 57 -50.94 -7.00 -28.24
CA VAL A 57 -51.20 -6.87 -29.67
C VAL A 57 -51.98 -8.12 -30.13
N ASP A 58 -53.20 -7.90 -30.58
CA ASP A 58 -54.03 -8.91 -31.23
C ASP A 58 -53.25 -9.60 -32.35
N PRO A 59 -53.25 -10.94 -32.43
CA PRO A 59 -52.66 -11.66 -33.54
C PRO A 59 -53.64 -11.66 -34.74
N LEU A 60 -53.73 -10.53 -35.41
CA LEU A 60 -54.37 -10.48 -36.70
C LEU A 60 -53.32 -10.67 -37.77
N ILE A 61 -53.57 -11.75 -38.51
CA ILE A 61 -53.10 -12.20 -39.83
C ILE A 61 -52.26 -13.47 -39.75
N SER A 62 -52.95 -14.56 -39.50
CA SER A 62 -52.55 -15.86 -39.99
C SER A 62 -53.48 -16.24 -41.11
N GLY A 63 -53.18 -15.82 -42.29
CA GLY A 63 -53.80 -16.31 -43.50
C GLY A 63 -52.76 -16.38 -44.61
N PRO A 64 -52.69 -17.52 -45.37
CA PRO A 64 -51.75 -17.57 -46.48
C PRO A 64 -52.26 -16.61 -47.58
N VAL A 65 -51.42 -15.68 -48.01
CA VAL A 65 -51.64 -14.79 -49.11
C VAL A 65 -51.58 -15.64 -50.41
N PRO A 66 -52.68 -15.80 -51.17
CA PRO A 66 -52.63 -16.57 -52.41
C PRO A 66 -51.94 -15.72 -53.49
N GLY A 67 -50.89 -16.23 -54.09
CA GLY A 67 -50.41 -15.73 -55.37
C GLY A 67 -49.01 -15.10 -55.45
N LEU A 68 -48.10 -15.39 -54.53
CA LEU A 68 -46.68 -15.15 -54.75
C LEU A 68 -45.92 -16.48 -54.68
N GLU A 69 -45.90 -17.21 -55.80
CA GLU A 69 -44.89 -18.24 -56.00
C GLU A 69 -43.52 -17.53 -56.07
N ALA A 70 -42.71 -17.67 -55.01
CA ALA A 70 -41.33 -17.27 -55.07
C ALA A 70 -40.61 -18.11 -56.13
N PRO A 71 -39.83 -17.49 -57.04
CA PRO A 71 -39.10 -18.24 -58.04
C PRO A 71 -38.15 -19.19 -57.30
N ALA A 72 -38.18 -20.48 -57.64
CA ALA A 72 -37.29 -21.50 -57.16
C ALA A 72 -35.87 -21.09 -57.54
N VAL A 73 -35.11 -20.59 -56.56
CA VAL A 73 -33.67 -20.37 -56.71
C VAL A 73 -33.01 -21.74 -56.80
N PRO A 74 -32.28 -22.04 -57.88
CA PRO A 74 -31.58 -23.31 -57.95
C PRO A 74 -30.71 -23.46 -56.68
N TYR A 75 -30.84 -24.61 -56.04
CA TYR A 75 -30.05 -24.99 -54.88
C TYR A 75 -28.55 -24.90 -55.23
N ALA A 76 -27.88 -23.84 -54.82
CA ALA A 76 -26.46 -23.78 -54.84
C ALA A 76 -25.97 -24.75 -53.77
N PRO A 77 -25.10 -25.73 -54.10
CA PRO A 77 -24.53 -26.60 -53.10
C PRO A 77 -23.82 -25.73 -52.06
N TYR A 78 -24.04 -26.01 -50.79
CA TYR A 78 -23.29 -25.38 -49.71
C TYR A 78 -21.82 -25.47 -50.06
N ALA A 79 -21.20 -24.33 -50.34
CA ALA A 79 -19.77 -24.25 -50.39
C ALA A 79 -19.31 -24.58 -48.95
N THR A 80 -18.67 -25.72 -48.78
CA THR A 80 -17.89 -25.99 -47.56
C THR A 80 -16.98 -24.80 -47.39
N PRO A 81 -16.97 -24.14 -46.22
CA PRO A 81 -16.05 -23.05 -46.02
C PRO A 81 -14.65 -23.60 -46.31
N ASP A 82 -14.02 -23.06 -47.32
CA ASP A 82 -12.64 -23.34 -47.68
C ASP A 82 -11.78 -23.00 -46.48
N THR A 83 -11.26 -24.00 -45.78
CA THR A 83 -10.35 -23.90 -44.67
C THR A 83 -8.98 -23.35 -45.09
N GLY A 84 -8.89 -22.79 -46.28
CA GLY A 84 -7.67 -22.28 -46.91
C GLY A 84 -7.75 -20.81 -47.31
N MET A 85 -8.57 -19.98 -46.64
CA MET A 85 -8.42 -18.54 -46.85
C MET A 85 -7.04 -18.10 -46.33
N PRO A 86 -6.21 -17.57 -47.22
CA PRO A 86 -4.98 -16.94 -46.75
C PRO A 86 -5.35 -15.85 -45.77
N ASP A 87 -4.67 -15.85 -44.63
CA ASP A 87 -4.77 -14.79 -43.62
C ASP A 87 -4.48 -13.45 -44.30
N LEU A 88 -5.53 -12.72 -44.68
CA LEU A 88 -5.41 -11.42 -45.34
C LEU A 88 -4.96 -10.31 -44.36
N GLY A 89 -4.39 -10.68 -43.21
CA GLY A 89 -3.85 -9.73 -42.27
C GLY A 89 -4.89 -8.80 -41.64
N HIS A 90 -6.17 -9.19 -41.68
CA HIS A 90 -7.23 -8.42 -41.04
C HIS A 90 -7.08 -8.49 -39.52
N GLU A 91 -7.15 -7.33 -38.90
CA GLU A 91 -7.14 -7.23 -37.44
C GLU A 91 -8.42 -7.84 -36.87
N ALA A 92 -8.25 -8.69 -35.86
CA ALA A 92 -9.34 -9.34 -35.15
C ALA A 92 -9.68 -8.52 -33.87
N PRO A 93 -10.97 -8.44 -33.51
CA PRO A 93 -11.39 -7.79 -32.28
C PRO A 93 -10.95 -8.60 -31.02
N VAL A 94 -10.38 -7.92 -30.06
CA VAL A 94 -9.89 -8.49 -28.79
C VAL A 94 -10.51 -7.73 -27.62
N TYR A 95 -11.31 -8.41 -26.83
CA TYR A 95 -11.98 -7.88 -25.65
C TYR A 95 -11.29 -8.38 -24.39
N LEU A 96 -10.75 -7.45 -23.59
CA LEU A 96 -10.04 -7.78 -22.34
C LEU A 96 -10.81 -7.21 -21.16
N VAL A 97 -11.04 -8.06 -20.18
CA VAL A 97 -11.68 -7.72 -18.90
C VAL A 97 -10.75 -8.10 -17.77
N ALA A 98 -10.67 -7.28 -16.70
CA ALA A 98 -9.90 -7.60 -15.53
C ALA A 98 -10.76 -7.71 -14.27
N ARG A 99 -10.38 -8.63 -13.37
CA ARG A 99 -10.98 -8.82 -12.05
C ARG A 99 -9.87 -8.84 -10.99
N LEU A 100 -10.21 -8.40 -9.76
CA LEU A 100 -9.28 -8.45 -8.63
C LEU A 100 -9.17 -9.86 -8.03
N SER A 101 -10.30 -10.59 -7.99
CA SER A 101 -10.42 -11.96 -7.48
C SER A 101 -11.30 -12.78 -8.42
N GLU A 102 -11.30 -14.11 -8.28
CA GLU A 102 -12.08 -15.02 -9.11
C GLU A 102 -13.58 -14.70 -9.08
N ASP A 103 -14.12 -14.46 -7.89
CA ASP A 103 -15.53 -14.16 -7.67
C ASP A 103 -15.85 -12.66 -7.72
N GLY A 104 -14.84 -11.82 -7.95
CA GLY A 104 -14.99 -10.37 -7.95
C GLY A 104 -15.65 -9.82 -9.22
N PRO A 105 -16.26 -8.63 -9.17
CA PRO A 105 -16.79 -7.97 -10.34
C PRO A 105 -15.69 -7.54 -11.31
N ALA A 106 -16.05 -7.33 -12.57
CA ALA A 106 -15.16 -6.73 -13.55
C ALA A 106 -14.81 -5.29 -13.16
N LEU A 107 -13.55 -4.91 -13.37
CA LEU A 107 -13.08 -3.55 -13.10
C LEU A 107 -13.49 -2.64 -14.25
N THR A 108 -14.25 -1.59 -13.94
CA THR A 108 -14.78 -0.64 -14.94
C THR A 108 -13.92 0.61 -15.13
N ARG A 109 -12.85 0.77 -14.33
CA ARG A 109 -11.96 1.96 -14.36
C ARG A 109 -10.62 1.72 -13.68
N GLY A 110 -9.65 2.57 -13.99
CA GLY A 110 -8.35 2.60 -13.31
C GLY A 110 -7.32 1.61 -13.84
N LEU A 111 -7.66 0.84 -14.88
CA LEU A 111 -6.75 -0.09 -15.53
C LEU A 111 -5.87 0.62 -16.58
N THR A 112 -4.70 0.08 -16.75
CA THR A 112 -3.82 0.39 -17.89
C THR A 112 -3.42 -0.92 -18.54
N TRP A 113 -3.76 -1.06 -19.81
CA TRP A 113 -3.45 -2.19 -20.65
C TRP A 113 -2.29 -1.86 -21.56
N ARG A 114 -1.31 -2.74 -21.66
CA ARG A 114 -0.23 -2.69 -22.63
C ARG A 114 -0.08 -4.04 -23.28
N VAL A 115 -0.18 -4.06 -24.59
CA VAL A 115 -0.08 -5.29 -25.38
C VAL A 115 1.26 -5.27 -26.11
N TYR A 116 2.05 -6.29 -25.90
CA TYR A 116 3.37 -6.46 -26.52
C TYR A 116 3.35 -7.69 -27.44
N ALA A 117 4.12 -7.62 -28.53
CA ALA A 117 4.40 -8.81 -29.32
C ALA A 117 5.16 -9.83 -28.46
N ASP A 118 4.79 -11.14 -28.59
CA ASP A 118 5.44 -12.20 -27.78
C ASP A 118 6.89 -12.47 -28.23
N LYS A 119 7.25 -12.09 -29.47
CA LYS A 119 8.59 -12.23 -30.01
C LYS A 119 9.40 -10.97 -29.74
N PRO A 120 10.55 -11.08 -29.04
CA PRO A 120 11.42 -9.93 -28.85
C PRO A 120 11.99 -9.45 -30.20
N ALA A 121 12.11 -8.13 -30.35
CA ALA A 121 12.81 -7.47 -31.43
C ALA A 121 14.32 -7.82 -31.40
N PRO A 122 15.09 -7.54 -32.46
CA PRO A 122 16.52 -7.81 -32.50
C PRO A 122 17.34 -7.17 -31.38
N ASP A 123 16.82 -6.10 -30.77
CA ASP A 123 17.41 -5.41 -29.60
C ASP A 123 17.07 -6.10 -28.26
N GLY A 124 16.35 -7.21 -28.28
CA GLY A 124 15.90 -7.97 -27.10
C GLY A 124 14.70 -7.39 -26.36
N ARG A 125 14.09 -6.32 -26.87
CA ARG A 125 12.91 -5.70 -26.28
C ARG A 125 11.63 -6.24 -26.91
N LEU A 126 10.53 -6.19 -26.14
CA LEU A 126 9.20 -6.51 -26.65
C LEU A 126 8.59 -5.25 -27.28
N ASP A 127 8.12 -5.36 -28.52
CA ASP A 127 7.45 -4.29 -29.22
C ASP A 127 6.06 -4.04 -28.64
N LEU A 128 5.80 -2.78 -28.26
CA LEU A 128 4.50 -2.34 -27.79
C LEU A 128 3.55 -2.18 -28.99
N VAL A 129 2.52 -3.03 -29.06
CA VAL A 129 1.58 -3.07 -30.18
C VAL A 129 0.36 -2.18 -29.92
N ALA A 130 -0.18 -2.22 -28.68
CA ALA A 130 -1.37 -1.45 -28.33
C ALA A 130 -1.38 -1.06 -26.87
N THR A 131 -2.12 0.02 -26.55
CA THR A 131 -2.40 0.46 -25.18
C THR A 131 -3.86 0.86 -25.05
N ALA A 132 -4.46 0.57 -23.89
CA ALA A 132 -5.77 1.09 -23.50
C ALA A 132 -5.76 1.51 -22.03
N LYS A 133 -6.65 2.43 -21.66
CA LYS A 133 -6.83 2.90 -20.27
C LYS A 133 -8.32 2.94 -19.97
N GLY A 134 -8.67 2.68 -18.71
CA GLY A 134 -10.05 2.73 -18.25
C GLY A 134 -10.45 1.47 -17.52
N GLY A 135 -11.51 0.81 -17.98
CA GLY A 135 -11.98 -0.49 -17.50
C GLY A 135 -11.55 -1.62 -18.43
N ASP A 136 -12.51 -2.22 -19.10
CA ASP A 136 -12.30 -3.17 -20.19
C ASP A 136 -11.55 -2.54 -21.38
N ALA A 137 -10.89 -3.37 -22.18
CA ALA A 137 -10.23 -2.93 -23.39
C ALA A 137 -10.83 -3.61 -24.61
N ASP A 138 -11.19 -2.79 -25.61
CA ASP A 138 -11.59 -3.21 -26.96
C ASP A 138 -10.44 -2.83 -27.90
N LEU A 139 -9.76 -3.83 -28.44
CA LEU A 139 -8.57 -3.67 -29.26
C LEU A 139 -8.76 -4.41 -30.59
N ARG A 140 -8.03 -3.99 -31.60
CA ARG A 140 -7.90 -4.71 -32.87
C ARG A 140 -6.47 -5.13 -33.05
N LEU A 141 -6.25 -6.44 -33.15
CA LEU A 141 -4.91 -7.01 -33.27
C LEU A 141 -4.85 -8.00 -34.44
N LYS A 142 -3.71 -8.04 -35.11
CA LYS A 142 -3.43 -9.06 -36.12
C LYS A 142 -3.39 -10.45 -35.46
N PRO A 143 -3.69 -11.54 -36.20
CA PRO A 143 -3.46 -12.88 -35.68
C PRO A 143 -2.02 -13.06 -35.21
N GLY A 144 -1.85 -13.64 -34.02
CA GLY A 144 -0.52 -13.83 -33.41
C GLY A 144 -0.59 -14.01 -31.89
N ASP A 145 0.58 -14.16 -31.30
CA ASP A 145 0.79 -14.31 -29.86
C ASP A 145 1.22 -12.99 -29.24
N TYR A 146 0.59 -12.63 -28.12
CA TYR A 146 0.84 -11.36 -27.44
C TYR A 146 0.98 -11.54 -25.95
N LEU A 147 1.78 -10.67 -25.32
CA LEU A 147 1.84 -10.51 -23.88
C LEU A 147 1.05 -9.27 -23.48
N VAL A 148 0.00 -9.45 -22.70
CA VAL A 148 -0.84 -8.39 -22.17
C VAL A 148 -0.40 -8.08 -20.76
N HIS A 149 0.17 -6.91 -20.53
CA HIS A 149 0.44 -6.38 -19.20
C HIS A 149 -0.72 -5.50 -18.76
N THR A 150 -1.39 -5.93 -17.69
CA THR A 150 -2.52 -5.22 -17.08
C THR A 150 -2.06 -4.64 -15.76
N ALA A 151 -2.18 -3.33 -15.58
CA ALA A 151 -1.80 -2.65 -14.36
C ALA A 151 -2.99 -1.93 -13.70
N PHE A 152 -3.05 -1.97 -12.37
CA PHE A 152 -4.03 -1.32 -11.53
C PHE A 152 -3.36 -0.72 -10.29
N GLY A 153 -2.91 0.53 -10.38
CA GLY A 153 -2.02 1.13 -9.39
C GLY A 153 -0.66 0.46 -9.41
N TYR A 154 -0.21 -0.04 -8.27
CA TYR A 154 1.01 -0.84 -8.15
C TYR A 154 0.80 -2.34 -8.39
N ALA A 155 -0.46 -2.78 -8.44
CA ALA A 155 -0.78 -4.14 -8.84
C ALA A 155 -0.63 -4.31 -10.34
N GLY A 156 -0.12 -5.46 -10.78
CA GLY A 156 -0.01 -5.77 -12.19
C GLY A 156 0.16 -7.25 -12.46
N ARG A 157 -0.27 -7.66 -13.66
CA ARG A 157 -0.10 -9.02 -14.16
C ARG A 157 0.16 -9.02 -15.65
N THR A 158 1.07 -9.88 -16.08
CA THR A 158 1.31 -10.17 -17.48
C THR A 158 0.70 -11.52 -17.83
N SER A 159 -0.12 -11.55 -18.86
CA SER A 159 -0.76 -12.77 -19.37
C SER A 159 -0.52 -12.90 -20.85
N ARG A 160 -0.33 -14.15 -21.33
CA ARG A 160 -0.23 -14.43 -22.78
C ARG A 160 -1.61 -14.64 -23.35
N ILE A 161 -1.87 -14.06 -24.52
CA ILE A 161 -3.09 -14.28 -25.29
C ILE A 161 -2.76 -14.72 -26.70
N HIS A 162 -3.63 -15.51 -27.31
CA HIS A 162 -3.51 -16.00 -28.67
C HIS A 162 -4.67 -15.45 -29.52
N VAL A 163 -4.37 -14.61 -30.49
CA VAL A 163 -5.36 -14.03 -31.40
C VAL A 163 -5.38 -14.85 -32.70
N ARG A 164 -6.54 -15.42 -33.02
CA ARG A 164 -6.72 -16.31 -34.17
C ARG A 164 -7.85 -15.77 -35.06
N GLY A 165 -7.61 -14.74 -35.83
CA GLY A 165 -8.50 -14.31 -36.93
C GLY A 165 -10.00 -14.05 -36.60
N GLY A 166 -10.51 -14.41 -35.43
CA GLY A 166 -11.85 -14.22 -34.93
C GLY A 166 -11.90 -13.39 -33.67
N VAL A 167 -13.10 -13.24 -33.06
CA VAL A 167 -13.29 -12.53 -31.82
C VAL A 167 -12.52 -13.26 -30.68
N THR A 168 -11.62 -12.55 -30.01
CA THR A 168 -10.91 -13.05 -28.83
C THR A 168 -11.45 -12.33 -27.60
N SER A 169 -11.92 -13.06 -26.60
CA SER A 169 -12.32 -12.51 -25.30
C SER A 169 -11.51 -13.17 -24.19
N GLN A 170 -10.88 -12.35 -23.33
CA GLN A 170 -10.04 -12.84 -22.25
C GLN A 170 -10.31 -12.10 -20.94
N THR A 171 -10.53 -12.86 -19.86
CA THR A 171 -10.58 -12.31 -18.50
C THR A 171 -9.21 -12.46 -17.84
N ILE A 172 -8.65 -11.37 -17.36
CA ILE A 172 -7.38 -11.31 -16.63
C ILE A 172 -7.68 -11.22 -15.14
N LEU A 173 -7.27 -12.22 -14.38
CA LEU A 173 -7.33 -12.21 -12.93
C LEU A 173 -6.07 -11.53 -12.39
N LEU A 174 -6.21 -10.33 -11.82
CA LEU A 174 -5.08 -9.57 -11.28
C LEU A 174 -4.56 -10.15 -9.97
N ASN A 175 -5.40 -10.83 -9.20
CA ASN A 175 -5.08 -11.28 -7.86
C ASN A 175 -4.53 -10.12 -7.03
N ALA A 176 -5.34 -9.09 -6.81
CA ALA A 176 -4.94 -7.83 -6.21
C ALA A 176 -5.98 -7.31 -5.23
N GLY A 177 -5.54 -6.47 -4.29
CA GLY A 177 -6.38 -5.81 -3.28
C GLY A 177 -5.97 -4.37 -3.02
N GLY A 178 -6.69 -3.74 -2.08
CA GLY A 178 -6.35 -2.43 -1.56
C GLY A 178 -5.68 -2.54 -0.19
N LEU A 179 -4.71 -1.69 0.08
CA LEU A 179 -4.13 -1.48 1.41
C LEU A 179 -4.33 -0.03 1.81
N LYS A 180 -4.96 0.18 2.96
CA LYS A 180 -5.13 1.49 3.59
C LYS A 180 -4.46 1.47 4.95
N LEU A 181 -3.50 2.37 5.13
CA LEU A 181 -2.68 2.46 6.34
C LEU A 181 -3.05 3.70 7.13
N ASP A 182 -3.08 3.57 8.44
CA ASP A 182 -3.22 4.68 9.37
C ASP A 182 -2.20 4.56 10.50
N ALA A 183 -1.93 5.68 11.20
CA ALA A 183 -1.02 5.72 12.33
C ALA A 183 -1.63 6.48 13.50
N GLN A 184 -1.47 5.93 14.69
CA GLN A 184 -1.93 6.51 15.94
C GLN A 184 -0.82 6.39 16.99
N PHE A 185 -0.89 7.15 18.06
CA PHE A 185 -0.08 6.86 19.24
C PHE A 185 -0.60 5.64 19.99
N SER A 186 0.28 4.95 20.68
CA SER A 186 -0.11 3.94 21.66
C SER A 186 -1.10 4.57 22.66
N GLY A 187 -2.27 3.93 22.87
CA GLY A 187 -3.39 4.55 23.58
C GLY A 187 -4.48 5.13 22.67
N HIS A 188 -4.41 4.86 21.35
CA HIS A 188 -5.43 5.20 20.35
C HIS A 188 -5.64 6.71 20.13
N GLN A 189 -4.63 7.51 20.46
CA GLN A 189 -4.69 8.94 20.20
C GLN A 189 -4.22 9.25 18.77
N PRO A 190 -4.94 10.09 18.00
CA PRO A 190 -4.55 10.42 16.64
C PRO A 190 -3.29 11.27 16.60
N ILE A 191 -2.40 11.00 15.65
CA ILE A 191 -1.24 11.85 15.38
C ILE A 191 -1.70 13.06 14.59
N ARG A 192 -1.68 14.23 15.21
CA ARG A 192 -2.17 15.49 14.61
C ARG A 192 -1.05 16.40 14.11
N THR A 193 0.18 16.14 14.50
CA THR A 193 1.32 17.04 14.22
C THR A 193 2.49 16.28 13.64
N GLY A 194 3.13 16.88 12.63
CA GLY A 194 4.31 16.34 11.96
C GLY A 194 4.00 15.36 10.81
N PRO A 195 4.99 15.09 9.98
CA PRO A 195 4.81 14.21 8.83
C PRO A 195 4.82 12.74 9.27
N VAL A 196 3.76 12.03 8.89
CA VAL A 196 3.64 10.57 8.99
C VAL A 196 3.58 10.01 7.58
N VAL A 197 4.44 9.06 7.27
CA VAL A 197 4.48 8.40 5.97
C VAL A 197 4.73 6.91 6.12
N PHE A 198 4.32 6.16 5.11
CA PHE A 198 4.55 4.73 5.02
C PHE A 198 5.36 4.41 3.76
N ASP A 199 6.34 3.54 3.91
CA ASP A 199 7.02 2.90 2.80
C ASP A 199 6.65 1.42 2.80
N ILE A 200 6.22 0.93 1.64
CA ILE A 200 5.74 -0.43 1.45
C ILE A 200 6.76 -1.18 0.61
N TYR A 201 7.28 -2.27 1.14
CA TYR A 201 8.30 -3.11 0.51
C TYR A 201 7.76 -4.52 0.25
N GLU A 202 8.32 -5.20 -0.73
CA GLU A 202 8.14 -6.65 -0.87
C GLU A 202 8.67 -7.35 0.40
N SER A 203 8.01 -8.45 0.82
CA SER A 203 8.44 -9.20 2.00
C SER A 203 9.77 -9.91 1.80
N GLU A 204 10.05 -10.32 0.56
CA GLU A 204 11.26 -11.03 0.20
C GLU A 204 12.47 -10.12 0.06
N PHE A 205 13.64 -10.69 0.34
CA PHE A 205 14.92 -10.03 0.12
C PHE A 205 15.46 -10.39 -1.27
N ASN A 206 16.01 -9.42 -1.96
CA ASN A 206 16.76 -9.65 -3.19
C ASN A 206 18.14 -10.27 -2.89
N SER A 207 18.89 -10.60 -3.94
CA SER A 207 20.24 -11.18 -3.81
C SER A 207 21.26 -10.29 -3.09
N ARG A 208 20.94 -9.00 -2.85
CA ARG A 208 21.77 -8.06 -2.10
C ARG A 208 21.35 -7.93 -0.64
N GLY A 209 20.33 -8.68 -0.19
CA GLY A 209 19.78 -8.56 1.15
C GLY A 209 18.90 -7.33 1.38
N GLU A 210 18.38 -6.72 0.32
CA GLU A 210 17.51 -5.55 0.38
C GLU A 210 16.08 -5.94 -0.02
N ARG A 211 15.09 -5.31 0.59
CA ARG A 211 13.69 -5.42 0.14
C ARG A 211 13.41 -4.39 -0.95
N LYS A 212 12.69 -4.81 -1.97
CA LYS A 212 12.31 -3.91 -3.05
C LYS A 212 11.18 -2.99 -2.60
N LEU A 213 11.38 -1.68 -2.77
CA LEU A 213 10.35 -0.67 -2.52
C LEU A 213 9.26 -0.77 -3.59
N VAL A 214 8.01 -0.96 -3.15
CA VAL A 214 6.82 -1.01 -4.01
C VAL A 214 6.15 0.35 -4.09
N ALA A 215 5.88 0.96 -2.92
CA ALA A 215 5.31 2.30 -2.83
C ALA A 215 5.96 3.07 -1.69
N GLY A 216 6.41 4.28 -1.94
CA GLY A 216 7.07 5.13 -0.95
C GLY A 216 6.30 6.39 -0.62
N ASN A 217 6.50 6.90 0.60
CA ASN A 217 5.89 8.13 1.10
C ASN A 217 4.35 8.15 1.02
N VAL A 218 3.71 6.99 1.20
CA VAL A 218 2.26 6.84 1.26
C VAL A 218 1.74 7.56 2.51
N LYS A 219 0.69 8.35 2.34
CA LYS A 219 0.09 9.13 3.44
C LYS A 219 -0.94 8.28 4.21
N PRO A 220 -1.16 8.56 5.50
CA PRO A 220 -2.26 7.96 6.24
C PRO A 220 -3.61 8.13 5.51
N GLY A 221 -4.42 7.07 5.48
CA GLY A 221 -5.71 7.03 4.81
C GLY A 221 -5.68 6.87 3.29
N GLU A 222 -4.53 6.92 2.65
CA GLU A 222 -4.37 6.68 1.21
C GLU A 222 -4.55 5.18 0.88
N ILE A 223 -5.32 4.89 -0.17
CA ILE A 223 -5.53 3.51 -0.63
C ILE A 223 -4.50 3.17 -1.71
N VAL A 224 -3.63 2.23 -1.39
CA VAL A 224 -2.61 1.68 -2.30
C VAL A 224 -3.13 0.36 -2.88
N ARG A 225 -3.14 0.23 -4.20
CA ARG A 225 -3.57 -0.98 -4.90
C ARG A 225 -2.35 -1.85 -5.16
N LEU A 226 -2.35 -3.07 -4.65
CA LEU A 226 -1.21 -3.99 -4.63
C LEU A 226 -1.65 -5.39 -5.06
N ASN A 227 -0.73 -6.21 -5.53
CA ASN A 227 -1.00 -7.64 -5.68
C ASN A 227 -1.31 -8.25 -4.31
N ALA A 228 -2.07 -9.34 -4.29
CA ALA A 228 -2.32 -10.09 -3.07
C ALA A 228 -1.04 -10.79 -2.63
N ASP A 229 -0.44 -10.29 -1.56
CA ASP A 229 0.81 -10.79 -0.98
C ASP A 229 0.98 -10.22 0.44
N THR A 230 2.06 -10.62 1.12
CA THR A 230 2.50 -10.01 2.38
C THR A 230 3.54 -8.94 2.08
N TYR A 231 3.35 -7.76 2.64
CA TYR A 231 4.24 -6.61 2.46
C TYR A 231 4.88 -6.19 3.77
N HIS A 232 6.15 -5.83 3.71
CA HIS A 232 6.86 -5.21 4.82
C HIS A 232 6.61 -3.70 4.80
N VAL A 233 5.87 -3.21 5.78
CA VAL A 233 5.48 -1.80 5.90
C VAL A 233 6.37 -1.11 6.93
N VAL A 234 6.97 0.00 6.56
CA VAL A 234 7.77 0.86 7.42
C VAL A 234 7.04 2.18 7.60
N ASN A 235 6.53 2.43 8.79
CA ASN A 235 5.93 3.71 9.17
C ASN A 235 6.99 4.62 9.77
N ARG A 236 7.12 5.84 9.24
CA ARG A 236 8.02 6.87 9.75
C ARG A 236 7.22 8.07 10.24
N TYR A 237 7.46 8.47 11.47
CA TYR A 237 6.94 9.69 12.03
C TYR A 237 8.08 10.69 12.25
N GLY A 238 8.12 11.74 11.44
CA GLY A 238 9.28 12.63 11.35
C GLY A 238 10.46 12.01 10.59
N ALA A 239 11.65 12.57 10.80
CA ALA A 239 12.85 12.24 10.03
C ALA A 239 13.97 11.58 10.85
N VAL A 240 13.75 11.32 12.15
CA VAL A 240 14.84 10.87 13.05
C VAL A 240 14.72 9.36 13.30
N ASN A 241 14.19 8.96 14.43
CA ASN A 241 14.21 7.55 14.88
C ASN A 241 12.83 6.97 15.22
N ALA A 242 11.76 7.73 15.04
CA ALA A 242 10.39 7.24 15.27
C ALA A 242 9.92 6.40 14.08
N VAL A 243 10.31 5.12 14.10
CA VAL A 243 10.07 4.16 13.02
C VAL A 243 9.42 2.91 13.58
N VAL A 244 8.30 2.50 12.98
CA VAL A 244 7.61 1.23 13.30
C VAL A 244 7.54 0.38 12.05
N ARG A 245 7.70 -0.93 12.21
CA ARG A 245 7.67 -1.91 11.13
C ARG A 245 6.61 -2.96 11.41
N ALA A 246 5.89 -3.38 10.35
CA ALA A 246 4.88 -4.42 10.44
C ALA A 246 4.79 -5.17 9.11
N ASP A 247 4.53 -6.46 9.15
CA ASP A 247 4.22 -7.25 7.97
C ASP A 247 2.70 -7.36 7.83
N ILE A 248 2.16 -6.94 6.69
CA ILE A 248 0.73 -6.83 6.45
C ILE A 248 0.36 -7.61 5.20
N ARG A 249 -0.64 -8.48 5.31
CA ARG A 249 -1.15 -9.27 4.20
C ARG A 249 -2.27 -8.54 3.47
N VAL A 250 -2.14 -8.42 2.15
CA VAL A 250 -3.17 -7.91 1.25
C VAL A 250 -3.91 -9.09 0.64
N GLU A 251 -5.24 -9.11 0.77
CA GLU A 251 -6.09 -10.15 0.23
C GLU A 251 -6.73 -9.74 -1.10
N PRO A 252 -6.91 -10.69 -2.05
CA PRO A 252 -7.48 -10.37 -3.36
C PRO A 252 -8.94 -9.93 -3.22
N GLY A 253 -9.31 -8.88 -3.97
CA GLY A 253 -10.66 -8.34 -4.01
C GLY A 253 -11.09 -7.56 -2.77
N LYS A 254 -10.24 -7.44 -1.74
CA LYS A 254 -10.57 -6.78 -0.47
C LYS A 254 -9.76 -5.51 -0.23
N LEU A 255 -10.29 -4.65 0.64
CA LEU A 255 -9.56 -3.54 1.24
C LEU A 255 -9.06 -3.99 2.61
N THR A 256 -7.74 -4.11 2.77
CA THR A 256 -7.09 -4.33 4.05
C THR A 256 -6.86 -2.98 4.70
N GLU A 257 -7.42 -2.74 5.88
CA GLU A 257 -7.17 -1.55 6.70
C GLU A 257 -6.30 -1.94 7.89
N ALA A 258 -5.20 -1.24 8.10
CA ALA A 258 -4.30 -1.49 9.21
C ALA A 258 -3.86 -0.18 9.88
N THR A 259 -3.86 -0.16 11.21
CA THR A 259 -3.39 0.96 12.03
C THR A 259 -2.08 0.57 12.70
N VAL A 260 -1.06 1.41 12.53
CA VAL A 260 0.25 1.26 13.16
C VAL A 260 0.32 2.19 14.37
N TYR A 261 0.81 1.68 15.49
CA TYR A 261 0.93 2.45 16.73
C TYR A 261 2.35 2.97 16.90
N GLN A 262 2.47 4.29 16.96
CA GLN A 262 3.73 4.99 17.18
C GLN A 262 3.98 5.25 18.66
N ASN A 263 5.23 5.02 19.08
CA ASN A 263 5.72 5.36 20.38
C ASN A 263 6.75 6.49 20.24
N ALA A 264 6.28 7.72 20.12
CA ALA A 264 7.12 8.88 19.85
C ALA A 264 6.45 10.18 20.31
N ALA A 265 7.22 11.25 20.42
CA ALA A 265 6.70 12.58 20.63
C ALA A 265 7.54 13.63 19.90
N ARG A 266 6.93 14.79 19.65
CA ARG A 266 7.65 15.97 19.15
C ARG A 266 8.25 16.72 20.32
N VAL A 267 9.55 16.95 20.25
CA VAL A 267 10.35 17.67 21.25
C VAL A 267 10.94 18.92 20.59
N THR A 268 10.79 20.06 21.22
CA THR A 268 11.46 21.32 20.84
C THR A 268 12.55 21.62 21.87
N LEU A 269 13.76 21.85 21.43
CA LEU A 269 14.88 22.16 22.31
C LEU A 269 15.07 23.68 22.40
N LYS A 270 15.46 24.15 23.58
CA LYS A 270 15.72 25.58 23.79
C LYS A 270 16.80 25.76 24.88
N LEU A 271 17.84 26.56 24.57
CA LEU A 271 18.86 26.96 25.54
C LEU A 271 18.43 28.27 26.20
N VAL A 272 18.33 28.30 27.51
CA VAL A 272 17.85 29.46 28.27
C VAL A 272 18.74 29.81 29.44
N SER A 273 18.78 31.09 29.81
CA SER A 273 19.54 31.53 30.99
C SER A 273 18.87 31.15 32.31
N GLN A 274 17.54 31.11 32.32
CA GLN A 274 16.68 30.73 33.44
C GLN A 274 15.44 29.99 32.91
N GLU A 275 14.77 29.24 33.74
CA GLU A 275 13.52 28.52 33.37
C GLU A 275 12.47 29.51 32.81
N GLY A 276 11.84 29.13 31.71
CA GLY A 276 10.88 29.97 31.00
C GLY A 276 11.49 31.17 30.29
N GLY A 277 12.81 31.32 30.29
CA GLY A 277 13.52 32.42 29.64
C GLY A 277 13.47 32.38 28.10
N GLU A 278 13.98 33.43 27.46
CA GLU A 278 14.13 33.50 26.02
C GLU A 278 15.22 32.54 25.53
N ALA A 279 14.98 31.95 24.35
CA ALA A 279 15.94 31.02 23.76
C ALA A 279 17.16 31.76 23.18
N ILE A 280 18.32 31.23 23.49
CA ILE A 280 19.61 31.75 23.03
C ILE A 280 19.84 31.29 21.59
N ALA A 281 20.02 32.25 20.70
CA ALA A 281 20.29 32.01 19.30
C ALA A 281 21.66 31.36 19.06
N ASN A 282 21.92 30.91 17.79
CA ASN A 282 23.19 30.35 17.35
C ASN A 282 23.69 29.15 18.18
N THR A 283 22.76 28.38 18.73
CA THR A 283 23.07 27.17 19.49
C THR A 283 23.16 25.97 18.56
N ARG A 284 24.21 25.17 18.65
CA ARG A 284 24.34 23.86 18.02
C ARG A 284 23.90 22.79 18.98
N TRP A 285 23.09 21.89 18.51
CA TRP A 285 22.46 20.84 19.29
C TRP A 285 22.93 19.47 18.83
N SER A 286 23.21 18.60 19.77
CA SER A 286 23.46 17.19 19.57
C SER A 286 22.58 16.41 20.54
N VAL A 287 21.72 15.54 20.03
CA VAL A 287 20.90 14.63 20.84
C VAL A 287 21.52 13.25 20.75
N LEU A 288 21.73 12.64 21.89
CA LEU A 288 22.39 11.33 22.03
C LEU A 288 21.47 10.35 22.77
N THR A 289 21.70 9.06 22.54
CA THR A 289 21.19 8.00 23.41
C THR A 289 21.94 8.02 24.77
N PRO A 290 21.42 7.34 25.80
CA PRO A 290 22.17 7.18 27.06
C PRO A 290 23.52 6.47 26.88
N GLY A 291 23.67 5.68 25.81
CA GLY A 291 24.93 5.02 25.43
C GLY A 291 25.94 5.93 24.74
N GLY A 292 25.57 7.19 24.43
CA GLY A 292 26.45 8.15 23.77
C GLY A 292 26.35 8.14 22.23
N ASP A 293 25.48 7.34 21.65
CA ASP A 293 25.28 7.31 20.19
C ASP A 293 24.52 8.57 19.72
N MET A 294 25.02 9.18 18.65
CA MET A 294 24.40 10.35 18.04
C MET A 294 23.06 9.99 17.38
N VAL A 295 21.98 10.66 17.78
CA VAL A 295 20.63 10.49 17.24
C VAL A 295 20.34 11.55 16.18
N VAL A 296 20.58 12.82 16.50
CA VAL A 296 20.35 13.94 15.57
C VAL A 296 21.16 15.18 15.98
N GLU A 297 21.55 15.96 14.99
CA GLU A 297 22.16 17.28 15.17
C GLU A 297 21.32 18.37 14.50
N ALA A 298 21.36 19.57 15.05
CA ALA A 298 20.76 20.76 14.46
C ALA A 298 21.44 22.04 14.92
N THR A 299 21.11 23.15 14.26
CA THR A 299 21.54 24.48 14.69
C THR A 299 20.33 25.41 14.68
N GLY A 300 20.17 26.21 15.69
CA GLY A 300 19.08 27.18 15.81
C GLY A 300 18.64 27.41 17.26
N ALA A 301 17.72 28.34 17.46
CA ALA A 301 17.18 28.66 18.78
C ALA A 301 16.12 27.64 19.24
N PHE A 302 15.33 27.10 18.29
CA PHE A 302 14.18 26.22 18.54
C PHE A 302 14.13 25.02 17.59
N PRO A 303 15.16 24.17 17.52
CA PRO A 303 15.06 22.98 16.70
C PRO A 303 14.01 22.03 17.28
N ALA A 304 13.19 21.48 16.39
CA ALA A 304 12.12 20.55 16.76
C ALA A 304 12.30 19.21 16.05
N PHE A 305 12.21 18.13 16.80
CA PHE A 305 12.37 16.76 16.32
C PHE A 305 11.20 15.89 16.75
N VAL A 306 10.95 14.84 16.00
CA VAL A 306 10.15 13.72 16.46
C VAL A 306 11.13 12.64 16.90
N LEU A 307 11.08 12.28 18.17
CA LEU A 307 11.93 11.26 18.77
C LEU A 307 11.07 10.09 19.26
N ALA A 308 11.57 8.89 19.11
CA ALA A 308 10.98 7.70 19.74
C ALA A 308 10.92 7.87 21.26
N SER A 309 9.98 7.22 21.93
CA SER A 309 9.93 7.21 23.40
C SER A 309 11.18 6.55 23.97
N GLY A 310 11.75 7.17 24.97
CA GLY A 310 13.00 6.73 25.60
C GLY A 310 13.71 7.85 26.31
N GLU A 311 14.88 7.53 26.84
CA GLU A 311 15.77 8.48 27.50
C GLU A 311 16.80 9.00 26.51
N TYR A 312 17.14 10.27 26.63
CA TYR A 312 18.10 10.97 25.78
C TYR A 312 18.93 11.95 26.58
N GLN A 313 20.11 12.23 26.07
CA GLN A 313 20.93 13.32 26.50
C GLN A 313 21.01 14.38 25.41
N VAL A 314 20.77 15.63 25.72
CA VAL A 314 21.00 16.75 24.82
C VAL A 314 22.24 17.52 25.22
N ILE A 315 23.09 17.85 24.25
CA ILE A 315 24.24 18.73 24.40
C ILE A 315 23.96 19.98 23.55
N ALA A 316 23.94 21.12 24.22
CA ALA A 316 23.84 22.43 23.58
C ALA A 316 25.23 23.10 23.58
N ARG A 317 25.72 23.44 22.40
CA ARG A 317 26.96 24.22 22.25
C ARG A 317 26.60 25.63 21.79
N ASN A 318 26.91 26.60 22.64
CA ASN A 318 26.75 28.01 22.31
C ASN A 318 28.07 28.72 22.56
N GLU A 319 28.60 29.43 21.55
CA GLU A 319 29.95 29.94 21.52
C GLU A 319 30.99 28.83 21.79
N ASN A 320 31.76 28.91 22.90
CA ASN A 320 32.74 27.92 23.32
C ASN A 320 32.31 27.14 24.56
N LYS A 321 31.05 27.24 24.97
CA LYS A 321 30.51 26.57 26.15
C LYS A 321 29.62 25.41 25.77
N LEU A 322 29.69 24.34 26.54
CA LEU A 322 28.88 23.15 26.40
C LEU A 322 27.94 23.03 27.61
N TYR A 323 26.67 22.81 27.31
CA TYR A 323 25.62 22.60 28.30
C TYR A 323 24.97 21.26 28.04
N SER A 324 24.57 20.53 29.06
CA SER A 324 24.00 19.20 28.92
C SER A 324 22.80 19.01 29.83
N ARG A 325 21.77 18.32 29.32
CA ARG A 325 20.61 17.89 30.09
C ARG A 325 20.17 16.51 29.65
N GLU A 326 19.78 15.68 30.59
CA GLU A 326 19.07 14.42 30.34
C GLU A 326 17.58 14.68 30.33
N PHE A 327 16.85 14.01 29.43
CA PHE A 327 15.40 14.13 29.33
C PHE A 327 14.77 12.83 28.82
N ALA A 328 13.52 12.60 29.19
CA ALA A 328 12.72 11.47 28.72
C ALA A 328 11.66 11.92 27.75
N VAL A 329 11.43 11.11 26.70
CA VAL A 329 10.38 11.29 25.72
C VAL A 329 9.29 10.27 26.01
N ALA A 330 8.09 10.72 26.36
CA ALA A 330 6.92 9.90 26.54
C ALA A 330 6.01 9.98 25.33
N THR A 331 5.38 8.86 24.96
CA THR A 331 4.51 8.75 23.80
C THR A 331 3.39 9.79 23.81
N GLY A 332 3.26 10.53 22.69
CA GLY A 332 2.22 11.54 22.51
C GLY A 332 2.37 12.81 23.38
N ASN A 333 3.33 12.85 24.29
CA ASN A 333 3.58 14.02 25.13
C ASN A 333 4.55 14.97 24.42
N HIS A 334 3.96 15.87 23.62
CA HIS A 334 4.74 16.91 22.93
C HIS A 334 5.14 18.00 23.91
N GLY A 335 6.39 18.44 23.86
CA GLY A 335 6.86 19.43 24.80
C GLY A 335 8.14 20.16 24.41
N GLU A 336 8.53 21.11 25.25
CA GLU A 336 9.79 21.81 25.16
C GLU A 336 10.78 21.23 26.19
N VAL A 337 12.02 21.11 25.81
CA VAL A 337 13.13 20.76 26.69
C VAL A 337 14.07 21.96 26.81
N GLU A 338 14.07 22.58 27.96
CA GLU A 338 14.92 23.71 28.25
C GLU A 338 16.30 23.19 28.79
N VAL A 339 17.38 23.64 28.19
CA VAL A 339 18.71 23.45 28.71
C VAL A 339 19.16 24.74 29.35
N LEU A 340 19.54 24.70 30.63
CA LEU A 340 19.96 25.90 31.38
C LEU A 340 21.43 26.19 31.18
N THR A 341 21.79 27.46 31.05
CA THR A 341 23.21 27.86 30.99
C THR A 341 23.97 27.61 32.31
N SER A 342 23.27 27.31 33.40
CA SER A 342 23.85 26.82 34.64
C SER A 342 24.30 25.33 34.57
N GLN A 343 23.79 24.55 33.62
CA GLN A 343 24.10 23.13 33.40
C GLN A 343 25.36 22.94 32.53
N LEU A 344 26.44 23.59 32.91
CA LEU A 344 27.71 23.54 32.20
C LEU A 344 28.31 22.12 32.25
N LEU A 345 28.62 21.55 31.09
CA LEU A 345 29.34 20.29 30.99
C LEU A 345 30.80 20.54 31.41
N LYS A 346 31.24 19.95 32.53
CA LYS A 346 32.64 20.03 32.93
C LYS A 346 33.46 19.19 31.95
N GLN A 347 34.44 19.82 31.31
CA GLN A 347 35.42 19.15 30.45
C GLN A 347 36.34 18.25 31.26
#